data_869637e3a086ac8286e443289fa1412b
#
_entry.id   869637e3a086ac8286e443289fa1412b
#
_cell.length_a   1.000
_cell.length_b   1.000
_cell.length_c   1.000
_cell.angle_alpha   90.00
_cell.angle_beta   90.00
_cell.angle_gamma   90.00
#
_symmetry.space_group_name_H-M   'P 1'
#
loop_
_entity.id
_entity.type
_entity.pdbx_description
1 polymer ?
#
loop_
_entity_poly.entity_id
_entity_poly.type
_entity_poly.pdbx_seq_one_letter_code
_entity_poly.pdbx_strand_id
1 'polypeptide(L)'
;MPTLFDPLKLGAIDLPNRIIMAPLTRSRATPDGRVPTDLQVDYYRQRASAGLIISEATSVTAMGVGYAATPGIWSDEQTESWKKVTRAVHQAGGRMVLQLWHVGRISHPLFLNGALPEAPSAVKPKGNVSLVRPPTEFVTPRALERDEIARVIAEFRLGAENAQKAGFDGVHIHGANGYLLDQFLQDSTNQRDDDYGGPIENRARLMLEVADTCIAVWGESRVGMHLAPRMDSHDMGDSDRLGTFSYVARELGKRGLGWMAAREAQIGPETQLVDSQGRPREAQHKESIGPVLKELFGGPFIANEGFTFESAQKALAEGKADAVAFGKLFIANPDLVERFARHAPLNAWDTGTFYSGGEKGYVDYPALQTDLAAAAIMP
;
A
#
# COMPACT_ATOMS: atom_id res chain seq x y z
N MET A 1 22.05 -2.10 -18.28
CA MET A 1 21.20 -1.39 -17.31
C MET A 1 19.88 -2.13 -17.21
N PRO A 2 19.31 -2.32 -16.03
CA PRO A 2 18.06 -3.06 -15.90
C PRO A 2 16.90 -2.32 -16.56
N THR A 3 15.94 -3.09 -17.07
CA THR A 3 14.70 -2.62 -17.69
C THR A 3 13.50 -3.03 -16.86
N LEU A 4 12.32 -2.46 -17.14
CA LEU A 4 11.07 -2.87 -16.48
C LEU A 4 10.71 -4.34 -16.70
N PHE A 5 11.23 -4.96 -17.78
CA PHE A 5 10.91 -6.34 -18.17
C PHE A 5 11.91 -7.37 -17.65
N ASP A 6 13.01 -6.93 -17.05
CA ASP A 6 14.01 -7.84 -16.50
C ASP A 6 13.51 -8.46 -15.19
N PRO A 7 13.83 -9.73 -14.93
CA PRO A 7 13.49 -10.36 -13.66
C PRO A 7 14.17 -9.65 -12.49
N LEU A 8 13.56 -9.82 -11.31
CA LEU A 8 14.10 -9.29 -10.06
C LEU A 8 13.86 -10.29 -8.94
N LYS A 9 14.87 -10.51 -8.11
CA LYS A 9 14.69 -11.19 -6.84
C LYS A 9 14.34 -10.18 -5.75
N LEU A 10 13.08 -10.20 -5.31
CA LEU A 10 12.55 -9.32 -4.27
C LEU A 10 12.46 -10.10 -2.94
N GLY A 11 13.51 -10.01 -2.13
CA GLY A 11 13.65 -10.91 -0.98
C GLY A 11 13.66 -12.37 -1.41
N ALA A 12 12.68 -13.17 -0.95
CA ALA A 12 12.50 -14.56 -1.34
C ALA A 12 11.55 -14.77 -2.53
N ILE A 13 11.04 -13.71 -3.14
CA ILE A 13 10.06 -13.77 -4.24
C ILE A 13 10.77 -13.49 -5.57
N ASP A 14 10.70 -14.45 -6.51
CA ASP A 14 11.25 -14.27 -7.86
C ASP A 14 10.20 -13.61 -8.75
N LEU A 15 10.45 -12.37 -9.17
CA LEU A 15 9.58 -11.58 -10.03
C LEU A 15 9.97 -11.75 -11.50
N PRO A 16 9.00 -11.95 -12.42
CA PRO A 16 9.29 -12.06 -13.86
C PRO A 16 9.61 -10.71 -14.51
N ASN A 17 9.23 -9.60 -13.87
CA ASN A 17 9.47 -8.24 -14.33
C ASN A 17 9.49 -7.28 -13.12
N ARG A 18 9.82 -6.01 -13.34
CA ARG A 18 9.96 -4.95 -12.32
C ARG A 18 8.74 -4.01 -12.25
N ILE A 19 7.63 -4.40 -12.85
CA ILE A 19 6.37 -3.63 -12.90
C ILE A 19 5.48 -4.13 -11.77
N ILE A 20 5.35 -3.35 -10.72
CA ILE A 20 4.60 -3.71 -9.52
C ILE A 20 3.21 -3.07 -9.56
N MET A 21 2.16 -3.85 -9.27
CA MET A 21 0.85 -3.28 -9.00
C MET A 21 0.84 -2.68 -7.60
N ALA A 22 0.73 -1.34 -7.52
CA ALA A 22 0.66 -0.62 -6.26
C ALA A 22 -0.59 -1.00 -5.46
N PRO A 23 -0.55 -0.92 -4.11
CA PRO A 23 -1.73 -1.12 -3.29
C PRO A 23 -2.77 -0.02 -3.53
N LEU A 24 -3.98 -0.42 -3.86
CA LEU A 24 -5.07 0.49 -4.24
C LEU A 24 -6.36 0.09 -3.56
N THR A 25 -6.87 0.89 -2.65
CA THR A 25 -8.21 0.71 -2.07
C THR A 25 -9.26 0.86 -3.16
N ARG A 26 -10.13 -0.15 -3.32
CA ARG A 26 -11.16 -0.19 -4.35
C ARG A 26 -12.57 -0.32 -3.80
N SER A 27 -12.74 -0.56 -2.49
CA SER A 27 -14.04 -0.57 -1.79
C SER A 27 -15.06 -1.53 -2.41
N ARG A 28 -14.70 -2.80 -2.64
CA ARG A 28 -15.57 -3.85 -3.19
C ARG A 28 -15.69 -5.09 -2.29
N ALA A 29 -15.17 -5.05 -1.06
CA ALA A 29 -15.47 -6.06 -0.05
C ALA A 29 -16.90 -5.93 0.46
N THR A 30 -17.41 -6.96 1.13
CA THR A 30 -18.75 -6.89 1.75
C THR A 30 -18.80 -5.77 2.80
N PRO A 31 -19.90 -5.01 2.88
CA PRO A 31 -20.01 -3.90 3.84
C PRO A 31 -19.88 -4.34 5.29
N ASP A 32 -20.54 -5.42 5.69
CA ASP A 32 -20.64 -5.83 7.09
C ASP A 32 -19.48 -6.74 7.52
N GLY A 33 -19.19 -7.79 6.78
CA GLY A 33 -18.14 -8.76 7.13
C GLY A 33 -16.75 -8.38 6.67
N ARG A 34 -16.60 -7.35 5.81
CA ARG A 34 -15.32 -6.98 5.22
C ARG A 34 -14.62 -8.12 4.47
N VAL A 35 -15.45 -9.01 3.90
CA VAL A 35 -15.02 -10.20 3.20
C VAL A 35 -14.75 -9.87 1.74
N PRO A 36 -13.60 -10.25 1.17
CA PRO A 36 -13.36 -10.14 -0.27
C PRO A 36 -14.45 -10.82 -1.09
N THR A 37 -14.83 -10.23 -2.20
CA THR A 37 -15.89 -10.74 -3.09
C THR A 37 -15.29 -11.42 -4.34
N ASP A 38 -16.13 -12.10 -5.11
CA ASP A 38 -15.72 -12.71 -6.38
C ASP A 38 -15.24 -11.65 -7.40
N LEU A 39 -15.70 -10.40 -7.29
CA LEU A 39 -15.17 -9.29 -8.07
C LEU A 39 -13.68 -9.05 -7.80
N GLN A 40 -13.24 -9.21 -6.55
CA GLN A 40 -11.82 -9.08 -6.21
C GLN A 40 -11.00 -10.26 -6.76
N VAL A 41 -11.59 -11.46 -6.83
CA VAL A 41 -10.96 -12.61 -7.49
C VAL A 41 -10.64 -12.28 -8.95
N ASP A 42 -11.62 -11.80 -9.71
CA ASP A 42 -11.45 -11.45 -11.12
C ASP A 42 -10.51 -10.26 -11.31
N TYR A 43 -10.63 -9.24 -10.48
CA TYR A 43 -9.79 -8.04 -10.54
C TYR A 43 -8.30 -8.36 -10.42
N TYR A 44 -7.93 -9.14 -9.41
CA TYR A 44 -6.53 -9.49 -9.19
C TYR A 44 -6.03 -10.52 -10.20
N ARG A 45 -6.85 -11.49 -10.58
CA ARG A 45 -6.53 -12.48 -11.63
C ARG A 45 -6.21 -11.80 -12.97
N GLN A 46 -6.99 -10.79 -13.39
CA GLN A 46 -6.75 -10.03 -14.61
C GLN A 46 -5.39 -9.33 -14.64
N ARG A 47 -4.81 -9.03 -13.47
CA ARG A 47 -3.56 -8.28 -13.30
C ARG A 47 -2.37 -9.17 -12.94
N ALA A 48 -2.51 -10.48 -13.09
CA ALA A 48 -1.50 -11.46 -12.70
C ALA A 48 -0.17 -11.36 -13.51
N SER A 49 -0.15 -10.64 -14.62
CA SER A 49 1.08 -10.35 -15.40
C SER A 49 2.02 -9.37 -14.70
N ALA A 50 1.56 -8.62 -13.68
CA ALA A 50 2.42 -7.78 -12.86
C ALA A 50 3.55 -8.62 -12.23
N GLY A 51 4.75 -8.06 -12.12
CA GLY A 51 5.86 -8.71 -11.42
C GLY A 51 5.47 -9.11 -9.99
N LEU A 52 4.76 -8.20 -9.31
CA LEU A 52 4.13 -8.45 -8.02
C LEU A 52 2.84 -7.64 -7.91
N ILE A 53 1.82 -8.25 -7.36
CA ILE A 53 0.61 -7.56 -6.91
C ILE A 53 0.74 -7.27 -5.41
N ILE A 54 0.68 -6.00 -5.01
CA ILE A 54 0.42 -5.64 -3.61
C ILE A 54 -1.09 -5.42 -3.49
N SER A 55 -1.75 -6.16 -2.61
CA SER A 55 -3.21 -6.06 -2.44
C SER A 55 -3.64 -4.65 -2.03
N GLU A 56 -4.91 -4.35 -2.18
CA GLU A 56 -5.49 -3.20 -1.47
C GLU A 56 -5.24 -3.32 0.04
N ALA A 57 -5.15 -2.15 0.71
CA ALA A 57 -4.97 -2.08 2.15
C ALA A 57 -6.07 -2.86 2.88
N THR A 58 -5.66 -3.80 3.71
CA THR A 58 -6.51 -4.81 4.35
C THR A 58 -6.38 -4.68 5.86
N SER A 59 -7.49 -4.36 6.53
CA SER A 59 -7.46 -4.10 7.98
C SER A 59 -7.13 -5.38 8.76
N VAL A 60 -6.24 -5.25 9.75
CA VAL A 60 -5.84 -6.36 10.64
C VAL A 60 -6.80 -6.56 11.82
N THR A 61 -7.70 -5.61 12.05
CA THR A 61 -8.70 -5.61 13.13
C THR A 61 -9.89 -4.73 12.76
N ALA A 62 -11.04 -4.94 13.40
CA ALA A 62 -12.21 -4.09 13.24
C ALA A 62 -11.92 -2.62 13.65
N MET A 63 -11.07 -2.40 14.66
CA MET A 63 -10.64 -1.05 15.08
C MET A 63 -9.73 -0.38 14.06
N GLY A 64 -9.14 -1.13 13.14
CA GLY A 64 -8.31 -0.62 12.04
C GLY A 64 -9.09 -0.12 10.82
N VAL A 65 -10.41 -0.12 10.86
CA VAL A 65 -11.27 0.25 9.72
C VAL A 65 -11.57 1.75 9.72
N GLY A 66 -11.50 2.40 8.54
CA GLY A 66 -11.85 3.83 8.38
C GLY A 66 -12.52 4.16 7.05
N TYR A 67 -12.79 3.15 6.23
CA TYR A 67 -13.41 3.33 4.91
C TYR A 67 -14.48 2.27 4.65
N ALA A 68 -15.49 2.63 3.86
CA ALA A 68 -16.54 1.70 3.48
C ALA A 68 -16.00 0.56 2.59
N ALA A 69 -16.51 -0.64 2.79
CA ALA A 69 -16.29 -1.82 1.93
C ALA A 69 -14.79 -2.13 1.63
N THR A 70 -13.89 -1.81 2.57
CA THR A 70 -12.50 -2.27 2.54
C THR A 70 -12.39 -3.66 3.16
N PRO A 71 -11.52 -4.54 2.66
CA PRO A 71 -11.39 -5.89 3.20
C PRO A 71 -10.68 -5.95 4.54
N GLY A 72 -10.89 -7.05 5.26
CA GLY A 72 -10.19 -7.41 6.47
C GLY A 72 -9.43 -8.73 6.34
N ILE A 73 -8.62 -9.04 7.37
CA ILE A 73 -7.85 -10.29 7.50
C ILE A 73 -7.82 -10.84 8.94
N TRP A 74 -8.76 -10.43 9.77
CA TRP A 74 -8.79 -10.83 11.19
C TRP A 74 -9.74 -11.99 11.49
N SER A 75 -10.56 -12.44 10.51
CA SER A 75 -11.49 -13.56 10.67
C SER A 75 -11.21 -14.73 9.73
N ASP A 76 -11.72 -15.91 10.08
CA ASP A 76 -11.60 -17.09 9.24
C ASP A 76 -12.35 -16.91 7.91
N GLU A 77 -13.52 -16.27 7.92
CA GLU A 77 -14.31 -16.02 6.71
C GLU A 77 -13.54 -15.12 5.72
N GLN A 78 -12.91 -14.06 6.22
CA GLN A 78 -12.05 -13.18 5.42
C GLN A 78 -10.87 -13.96 4.84
N THR A 79 -10.23 -14.78 5.67
CA THR A 79 -9.08 -15.62 5.29
C THR A 79 -9.46 -16.61 4.18
N GLU A 80 -10.59 -17.33 4.33
CA GLU A 80 -11.06 -18.28 3.32
C GLU A 80 -11.44 -17.59 2.00
N SER A 81 -11.98 -16.37 2.07
CA SER A 81 -12.26 -15.62 0.84
C SER A 81 -10.99 -15.13 0.15
N TRP A 82 -9.98 -14.65 0.89
CA TRP A 82 -8.69 -14.30 0.32
C TRP A 82 -7.99 -15.49 -0.34
N LYS A 83 -8.18 -16.74 0.13
CA LYS A 83 -7.68 -17.95 -0.55
C LYS A 83 -8.19 -18.10 -1.98
N LYS A 84 -9.41 -17.67 -2.26
CA LYS A 84 -9.93 -17.69 -3.63
C LYS A 84 -9.17 -16.74 -4.52
N VAL A 85 -8.85 -15.54 -3.99
CA VAL A 85 -8.10 -14.51 -4.71
C VAL A 85 -6.68 -14.97 -5.00
N THR A 86 -5.93 -15.40 -3.98
CA THR A 86 -4.54 -15.85 -4.14
C THR A 86 -4.43 -17.04 -5.08
N ARG A 87 -5.35 -18.02 -4.96
CA ARG A 87 -5.42 -19.17 -5.87
C ARG A 87 -5.61 -18.75 -7.31
N ALA A 88 -6.53 -17.82 -7.59
CA ALA A 88 -6.79 -17.35 -8.94
C ALA A 88 -5.59 -16.59 -9.53
N VAL A 89 -4.90 -15.77 -8.73
CA VAL A 89 -3.68 -15.08 -9.12
C VAL A 89 -2.56 -16.08 -9.43
N HIS A 90 -2.33 -17.07 -8.56
CA HIS A 90 -1.29 -18.08 -8.74
C HIS A 90 -1.58 -18.98 -9.97
N GLN A 91 -2.83 -19.37 -10.19
CA GLN A 91 -3.24 -20.14 -11.37
C GLN A 91 -2.99 -19.37 -12.68
N ALA A 92 -3.04 -18.03 -12.61
CA ALA A 92 -2.69 -17.16 -13.75
C ALA A 92 -1.18 -16.83 -13.81
N GLY A 93 -0.33 -17.48 -12.98
CA GLY A 93 1.13 -17.28 -12.94
C GLY A 93 1.60 -16.05 -12.17
N GLY A 94 0.70 -15.33 -11.50
CA GLY A 94 1.00 -14.12 -10.73
C GLY A 94 1.59 -14.40 -9.35
N ARG A 95 2.01 -13.34 -8.68
CA ARG A 95 2.52 -13.31 -7.30
C ARG A 95 1.82 -12.20 -6.55
N MET A 96 1.45 -12.45 -5.28
CA MET A 96 0.66 -11.49 -4.53
C MET A 96 1.05 -11.44 -3.05
N VAL A 97 1.24 -10.23 -2.52
CA VAL A 97 1.45 -9.98 -1.09
C VAL A 97 0.29 -9.18 -0.51
N LEU A 98 -0.05 -9.44 0.77
CA LEU A 98 -1.13 -8.72 1.45
C LEU A 98 -0.61 -7.43 2.08
N GLN A 99 -1.27 -6.29 1.84
CA GLN A 99 -0.96 -5.06 2.57
C GLN A 99 -1.73 -5.03 3.90
N LEU A 100 -1.00 -5.21 5.00
CA LEU A 100 -1.52 -5.13 6.37
C LEU A 100 -1.72 -3.67 6.80
N TRP A 101 -2.90 -3.35 7.35
CA TRP A 101 -3.33 -1.98 7.55
C TRP A 101 -4.09 -1.77 8.87
N HIS A 102 -3.87 -0.61 9.48
CA HIS A 102 -4.65 -0.05 10.56
C HIS A 102 -4.71 1.47 10.38
N VAL A 103 -5.89 2.04 10.20
CA VAL A 103 -6.01 3.47 9.83
C VAL A 103 -5.71 4.44 10.97
N GLY A 104 -5.70 3.97 12.21
CA GLY A 104 -5.53 4.86 13.36
C GLY A 104 -6.63 5.91 13.45
N ARG A 105 -6.25 7.17 13.63
CA ARG A 105 -7.17 8.32 13.76
C ARG A 105 -7.99 8.64 12.51
N ILE A 106 -7.63 8.05 11.35
CA ILE A 106 -8.34 8.27 10.08
C ILE A 106 -9.54 7.34 10.00
N SER A 107 -10.42 7.46 10.99
CA SER A 107 -11.66 6.71 11.13
C SER A 107 -12.74 7.57 11.79
N HIS A 108 -13.89 6.95 12.03
CA HIS A 108 -15.03 7.58 12.68
C HIS A 108 -15.88 6.52 13.40
N PRO A 109 -16.60 6.86 14.50
CA PRO A 109 -17.52 5.95 15.17
C PRO A 109 -18.51 5.21 14.26
N LEU A 110 -18.86 5.78 13.11
CA LEU A 110 -19.67 5.14 12.08
C LEU A 110 -19.11 3.80 11.57
N PHE A 111 -17.78 3.63 11.58
CA PHE A 111 -17.09 2.41 11.16
C PHE A 111 -16.72 1.50 12.32
N LEU A 112 -16.76 2.01 13.55
CA LEU A 112 -16.22 1.38 14.75
C LEU A 112 -17.29 1.02 15.78
N ASN A 113 -18.53 0.81 15.34
CA ASN A 113 -19.68 0.49 16.21
C ASN A 113 -19.87 1.49 17.36
N GLY A 114 -19.63 2.77 17.09
CA GLY A 114 -19.74 3.85 18.06
C GLY A 114 -18.47 4.14 18.88
N ALA A 115 -17.42 3.32 18.80
CA ALA A 115 -16.15 3.56 19.46
C ALA A 115 -15.35 4.72 18.83
N LEU A 116 -14.52 5.39 19.62
CA LEU A 116 -13.59 6.40 19.10
C LEU A 116 -12.42 5.72 18.38
N PRO A 117 -11.90 6.32 17.28
CA PRO A 117 -10.65 5.88 16.67
C PRO A 117 -9.49 5.90 17.64
N GLU A 118 -8.52 5.01 17.43
CA GLU A 118 -7.30 4.89 18.21
C GLU A 118 -6.12 5.61 17.51
N ALA A 119 -5.24 6.22 18.30
CA ALA A 119 -4.08 6.95 17.79
C ALA A 119 -2.95 6.99 18.82
N PRO A 120 -1.73 7.45 18.47
CA PRO A 120 -0.69 7.70 19.50
C PRO A 120 -1.12 8.78 20.51
N SER A 121 -1.84 9.80 20.04
CA SER A 121 -2.28 10.95 20.84
C SER A 121 -3.63 11.47 20.38
N ALA A 122 -4.35 12.21 21.23
CA ALA A 122 -5.69 12.74 20.96
C ALA A 122 -5.65 13.97 20.02
N VAL A 123 -5.03 13.83 18.85
CA VAL A 123 -4.90 14.88 17.83
C VAL A 123 -5.94 14.66 16.72
N LYS A 124 -6.98 15.52 16.68
CA LYS A 124 -8.05 15.44 15.66
C LYS A 124 -7.50 15.74 14.26
N PRO A 125 -7.75 14.86 13.24
CA PRO A 125 -7.44 15.18 11.86
C PRO A 125 -8.33 16.31 11.33
N LYS A 126 -7.82 17.13 10.42
CA LYS A 126 -8.62 18.10 9.68
C LYS A 126 -9.40 17.45 8.55
N GLY A 127 -10.53 18.08 8.18
CA GLY A 127 -11.35 17.65 7.06
C GLY A 127 -12.42 16.63 7.41
N ASN A 128 -12.88 15.92 6.40
CA ASN A 128 -14.02 15.02 6.50
C ASN A 128 -13.64 13.57 6.21
N VAL A 129 -14.39 12.67 6.81
CA VAL A 129 -14.31 11.23 6.56
C VAL A 129 -14.57 10.95 5.08
N SER A 130 -13.66 10.24 4.44
CA SER A 130 -13.72 9.97 3.00
C SER A 130 -14.97 9.17 2.64
N LEU A 131 -15.62 9.60 1.54
CA LEU A 131 -16.78 8.93 0.93
C LEU A 131 -18.04 8.84 1.82
N VAL A 132 -18.06 9.47 2.99
CA VAL A 132 -19.27 9.57 3.83
C VAL A 132 -20.14 10.72 3.35
N ARG A 133 -21.44 10.51 3.29
CA ARG A 133 -22.44 11.51 2.90
C ARG A 133 -23.60 11.51 3.89
N PRO A 134 -24.06 12.66 4.39
CA PRO A 134 -23.47 14.01 4.15
C PRO A 134 -22.02 14.09 4.64
N PRO A 135 -21.23 15.11 4.21
CA PRO A 135 -19.87 15.30 4.69
C PRO A 135 -19.81 15.30 6.22
N THR A 136 -19.02 14.42 6.79
CA THR A 136 -18.91 14.20 8.22
C THR A 136 -17.47 14.46 8.66
N GLU A 137 -17.26 15.38 9.58
CA GLU A 137 -15.93 15.68 10.11
C GLU A 137 -15.33 14.48 10.86
N PHE A 138 -14.00 14.38 10.85
CA PHE A 138 -13.30 13.49 11.76
C PHE A 138 -13.58 13.86 13.21
N VAL A 139 -13.48 12.89 14.11
CA VAL A 139 -13.57 13.09 15.56
C VAL A 139 -12.16 13.11 16.17
N THR A 140 -12.04 13.65 17.39
CA THR A 140 -10.81 13.52 18.18
C THR A 140 -10.64 12.03 18.54
N PRO A 141 -9.53 11.39 18.18
CA PRO A 141 -9.27 10.01 18.52
C PRO A 141 -8.96 9.85 20.00
N ARG A 142 -9.02 8.62 20.49
CA ARG A 142 -8.50 8.23 21.80
C ARG A 142 -7.01 7.88 21.69
N ALA A 143 -6.20 8.40 22.60
CA ALA A 143 -4.82 7.94 22.72
C ALA A 143 -4.80 6.47 23.21
N LEU A 144 -3.96 5.65 22.57
CA LEU A 144 -3.71 4.28 23.04
C LEU A 144 -2.95 4.31 24.37
N GLU A 145 -3.42 3.53 25.33
CA GLU A 145 -2.65 3.24 26.52
C GLU A 145 -1.47 2.32 26.20
N ARG A 146 -0.45 2.31 27.07
CA ARG A 146 0.79 1.56 26.80
C ARG A 146 0.55 0.04 26.66
N ASP A 147 -0.32 -0.53 27.46
CA ASP A 147 -0.69 -1.94 27.42
C ASP A 147 -1.53 -2.32 26.19
N GLU A 148 -2.28 -1.36 25.63
CA GLU A 148 -3.05 -1.56 24.40
C GLU A 148 -2.17 -1.64 23.15
N ILE A 149 -0.97 -1.08 23.18
CA ILE A 149 -0.01 -1.19 22.05
C ILE A 149 0.37 -2.66 21.81
N ALA A 150 0.52 -3.45 22.86
CA ALA A 150 0.77 -4.88 22.73
C ALA A 150 -0.38 -5.62 22.01
N ARG A 151 -1.64 -5.19 22.22
CA ARG A 151 -2.80 -5.69 21.49
C ARG A 151 -2.68 -5.36 19.99
N VAL A 152 -2.34 -4.13 19.64
CA VAL A 152 -2.16 -3.72 18.24
C VAL A 152 -1.09 -4.57 17.54
N ILE A 153 0.04 -4.83 18.19
CA ILE A 153 1.09 -5.71 17.66
C ILE A 153 0.56 -7.14 17.45
N ALA A 154 -0.22 -7.66 18.39
CA ALA A 154 -0.84 -8.98 18.27
C ALA A 154 -1.87 -9.05 17.12
N GLU A 155 -2.59 -7.96 16.83
CA GLU A 155 -3.52 -7.85 15.70
C GLU A 155 -2.77 -7.89 14.36
N PHE A 156 -1.63 -7.21 14.23
CA PHE A 156 -0.76 -7.34 13.05
C PHE A 156 -0.19 -8.76 12.90
N ARG A 157 0.16 -9.41 14.02
CA ARG A 157 0.60 -10.81 14.03
C ARG A 157 -0.49 -11.74 13.48
N LEU A 158 -1.71 -11.62 14.01
CA LEU A 158 -2.86 -12.41 13.53
C LEU A 158 -3.13 -12.17 12.04
N GLY A 159 -3.07 -10.91 11.58
CA GLY A 159 -3.20 -10.57 10.17
C GLY A 159 -2.13 -11.22 9.31
N ALA A 160 -0.87 -11.24 9.76
CA ALA A 160 0.25 -11.89 9.08
C ALA A 160 0.09 -13.42 9.03
N GLU A 161 -0.36 -14.06 10.11
CA GLU A 161 -0.64 -15.50 10.17
C GLU A 161 -1.81 -15.89 9.25
N ASN A 162 -2.88 -15.08 9.23
CA ASN A 162 -4.03 -15.30 8.35
C ASN A 162 -3.67 -15.08 6.87
N ALA A 163 -2.81 -14.11 6.56
CA ALA A 163 -2.27 -13.93 5.21
C ALA A 163 -1.49 -15.18 4.74
N GLN A 164 -0.72 -15.80 5.62
CA GLN A 164 -0.03 -17.05 5.33
C GLN A 164 -1.03 -18.20 5.05
N LYS A 165 -2.04 -18.36 5.91
CA LYS A 165 -3.13 -19.32 5.70
C LYS A 165 -3.90 -19.06 4.41
N ALA A 166 -4.08 -17.80 4.03
CA ALA A 166 -4.75 -17.40 2.79
C ALA A 166 -3.89 -17.65 1.53
N GLY A 167 -2.62 -18.06 1.67
CA GLY A 167 -1.76 -18.43 0.56
C GLY A 167 -1.10 -17.26 -0.17
N PHE A 168 -0.93 -16.11 0.48
CA PHE A 168 -0.11 -15.01 -0.06
C PHE A 168 1.37 -15.40 -0.12
N ASP A 169 2.16 -14.69 -0.94
CA ASP A 169 3.60 -14.91 -1.09
C ASP A 169 4.43 -14.17 -0.02
N GLY A 170 3.80 -13.27 0.74
CA GLY A 170 4.38 -12.46 1.79
C GLY A 170 3.42 -11.39 2.27
N VAL A 171 3.91 -10.47 3.10
CA VAL A 171 3.15 -9.32 3.60
C VAL A 171 3.85 -7.99 3.36
N HIS A 172 3.07 -6.94 3.20
CA HIS A 172 3.52 -5.58 2.99
C HIS A 172 2.92 -4.67 4.05
N ILE A 173 3.71 -4.19 4.98
CA ILE A 173 3.25 -3.39 6.11
C ILE A 173 2.97 -1.96 5.66
N HIS A 174 1.80 -1.44 5.99
CA HIS A 174 1.40 -0.08 5.65
C HIS A 174 1.88 0.91 6.71
N GLY A 175 3.10 1.39 6.58
CA GLY A 175 3.73 2.42 7.43
C GLY A 175 3.70 3.82 6.82
N ALA A 176 2.62 4.20 6.10
CA ALA A 176 2.58 5.37 5.23
C ALA A 176 1.24 6.11 5.31
N ASN A 177 1.14 7.23 4.59
CA ASN A 177 -0.10 7.95 4.24
C ASN A 177 -0.90 8.47 5.44
N GLY A 178 -0.28 8.66 6.60
CA GLY A 178 -0.92 9.18 7.80
C GLY A 178 -1.80 8.17 8.55
N TYR A 179 -1.55 6.87 8.38
CA TYR A 179 -2.22 5.81 9.13
C TYR A 179 -1.45 5.44 10.40
N LEU A 180 -1.91 4.47 11.18
CA LEU A 180 -1.49 4.27 12.57
C LEU A 180 0.04 4.25 12.77
N LEU A 181 0.77 3.46 12.01
CA LEU A 181 2.23 3.33 12.16
C LEU A 181 2.95 4.64 11.80
N ASP A 182 2.47 5.34 10.77
CA ASP A 182 2.97 6.65 10.37
C ASP A 182 2.60 7.74 11.40
N GLN A 183 1.40 7.63 12.03
CA GLN A 183 0.98 8.52 13.12
C GLN A 183 1.87 8.39 14.35
N PHE A 184 2.34 7.18 14.68
CA PHE A 184 3.32 6.98 15.75
C PHE A 184 4.70 7.54 15.37
N LEU A 185 5.10 7.42 14.11
CA LEU A 185 6.42 7.80 13.63
C LEU A 185 6.60 9.33 13.61
N GLN A 186 5.61 10.10 13.13
CA GLN A 186 5.77 11.53 12.88
C GLN A 186 5.32 12.38 14.07
N ASP A 187 6.13 13.38 14.44
CA ASP A 187 5.95 14.21 15.65
C ASP A 187 4.71 15.12 15.60
N SER A 188 4.20 15.46 14.42
CA SER A 188 2.95 16.24 14.32
C SER A 188 1.74 15.52 14.90
N THR A 189 1.78 14.20 15.01
CA THR A 189 0.68 13.36 15.47
C THR A 189 0.99 12.56 16.72
N ASN A 190 2.27 12.35 17.01
CA ASN A 190 2.74 11.67 18.21
C ASN A 190 3.27 12.67 19.25
N GLN A 191 2.45 12.95 20.24
CA GLN A 191 2.73 13.86 21.36
C GLN A 191 2.92 13.08 22.67
N ARG A 192 3.29 11.79 22.60
CA ARG A 192 3.54 10.94 23.76
C ARG A 192 4.86 11.30 24.44
N ASP A 193 4.92 11.05 25.73
CA ASP A 193 6.09 11.23 26.60
C ASP A 193 6.64 9.92 27.18
N ASP A 194 6.09 8.78 26.72
CA ASP A 194 6.53 7.43 27.09
C ASP A 194 7.50 6.82 26.06
N ASP A 195 7.80 5.53 26.21
CA ASP A 195 8.72 4.77 25.33
C ASP A 195 8.29 4.71 23.85
N TYR A 196 7.09 5.20 23.50
CA TYR A 196 6.56 5.28 22.14
C TYR A 196 6.47 6.70 21.59
N GLY A 197 7.01 7.70 22.32
CA GLY A 197 6.99 9.12 21.93
C GLY A 197 8.30 9.85 22.19
N GLY A 198 8.37 11.13 21.80
CA GLY A 198 9.55 11.98 21.95
C GLY A 198 10.64 11.69 20.91
N PRO A 199 11.79 11.09 21.28
CA PRO A 199 12.90 10.79 20.34
C PRO A 199 12.48 9.91 19.18
N ILE A 200 13.20 10.00 18.04
CA ILE A 200 12.90 9.23 16.81
C ILE A 200 12.85 7.72 17.10
N GLU A 201 13.76 7.22 17.93
CA GLU A 201 13.87 5.80 18.30
C GLU A 201 12.58 5.31 18.98
N ASN A 202 11.99 6.12 19.84
CA ASN A 202 10.74 5.80 20.50
C ASN A 202 9.55 5.90 19.54
N ARG A 203 9.48 6.95 18.74
CA ARG A 203 8.41 7.14 17.74
C ARG A 203 8.40 6.04 16.68
N ALA A 204 9.54 5.53 16.29
CA ALA A 204 9.69 4.43 15.33
C ALA A 204 9.40 3.05 15.94
N ARG A 205 9.37 2.93 17.27
CA ARG A 205 9.30 1.66 18.01
C ARG A 205 8.13 0.78 17.56
N LEU A 206 6.92 1.30 17.53
CA LEU A 206 5.74 0.51 17.12
C LEU A 206 5.90 -0.04 15.70
N MET A 207 6.35 0.78 14.76
CA MET A 207 6.56 0.35 13.37
C MET A 207 7.59 -0.78 13.28
N LEU A 208 8.67 -0.70 14.04
CA LEU A 208 9.72 -1.71 14.07
C LEU A 208 9.27 -3.00 14.78
N GLU A 209 8.53 -2.92 15.87
CA GLU A 209 7.95 -4.07 16.57
C GLU A 209 6.91 -4.81 15.72
N VAL A 210 6.12 -4.08 14.93
CA VAL A 210 5.22 -4.68 13.93
C VAL A 210 6.02 -5.38 12.83
N ALA A 211 7.12 -4.78 12.36
CA ALA A 211 8.00 -5.43 11.39
C ALA A 211 8.62 -6.72 11.97
N ASP A 212 9.15 -6.67 13.21
CA ASP A 212 9.71 -7.82 13.89
C ASP A 212 8.67 -8.95 14.09
N THR A 213 7.43 -8.57 14.39
CA THR A 213 6.32 -9.52 14.54
C THR A 213 5.95 -10.20 13.20
N CYS A 214 5.91 -9.45 12.10
CA CYS A 214 5.67 -10.02 10.77
C CYS A 214 6.84 -10.89 10.31
N ILE A 215 8.09 -10.52 10.63
CA ILE A 215 9.29 -11.33 10.37
C ILE A 215 9.22 -12.66 11.12
N ALA A 216 8.77 -12.66 12.38
CA ALA A 216 8.62 -13.89 13.16
C ALA A 216 7.62 -14.89 12.54
N VAL A 217 6.66 -14.41 11.73
CA VAL A 217 5.68 -15.26 11.03
C VAL A 217 6.20 -15.72 9.65
N TRP A 218 6.82 -14.82 8.90
CA TRP A 218 7.12 -15.02 7.48
C TRP A 218 8.61 -15.25 7.14
N GLY A 219 9.52 -14.95 8.06
CA GLY A 219 10.91 -14.69 7.74
C GLY A 219 11.10 -13.30 7.10
N GLU A 220 12.26 -12.71 7.33
CA GLU A 220 12.58 -11.34 6.90
C GLU A 220 12.40 -11.10 5.39
N SER A 221 12.78 -12.08 4.59
CA SER A 221 12.80 -12.00 3.13
C SER A 221 11.41 -12.01 2.45
N ARG A 222 10.32 -12.20 3.22
CA ARG A 222 8.92 -12.16 2.74
C ARG A 222 8.09 -11.03 3.36
N VAL A 223 8.74 -10.11 4.03
CA VAL A 223 8.13 -8.92 4.64
C VAL A 223 8.63 -7.67 3.96
N GLY A 224 7.74 -6.77 3.59
CA GLY A 224 8.06 -5.45 3.07
C GLY A 224 7.41 -4.34 3.87
N MET A 225 7.94 -3.12 3.73
CA MET A 225 7.41 -1.91 4.37
C MET A 225 7.11 -0.83 3.34
N HIS A 226 5.94 -0.17 3.49
CA HIS A 226 5.56 1.01 2.71
C HIS A 226 5.74 2.27 3.54
N LEU A 227 6.49 3.23 3.03
CA LEU A 227 6.71 4.55 3.61
C LEU A 227 6.22 5.65 2.66
N ALA A 228 5.86 6.82 3.19
CA ALA A 228 5.44 7.97 2.38
C ALA A 228 6.06 9.27 2.90
N PRO A 229 7.38 9.46 2.75
CA PRO A 229 8.11 10.55 3.40
C PRO A 229 7.76 11.95 2.87
N ARG A 230 7.09 12.06 1.72
CA ARG A 230 6.67 13.35 1.13
C ARG A 230 5.20 13.67 1.32
N MET A 231 4.43 12.76 1.93
CA MET A 231 3.00 12.95 2.14
C MET A 231 2.72 13.89 3.30
N ASP A 232 1.83 14.83 3.04
CA ASP A 232 1.21 15.73 4.01
C ASP A 232 -0.30 15.43 4.17
N SER A 233 -0.78 14.31 3.61
CA SER A 233 -2.16 13.86 3.75
C SER A 233 -2.49 13.65 5.24
N HIS A 234 -3.72 13.98 5.62
CA HIS A 234 -4.22 13.80 6.99
C HIS A 234 -3.45 14.61 8.04
N ASP A 235 -2.95 15.80 7.67
CA ASP A 235 -2.14 16.67 8.55
C ASP A 235 -0.84 16.04 9.07
N MET A 236 -0.26 15.13 8.28
CA MET A 236 1.03 14.53 8.62
C MET A 236 2.17 15.51 8.38
N GLY A 237 3.13 15.48 9.26
CA GLY A 237 4.34 16.27 9.16
C GLY A 237 5.34 15.86 10.23
N ASP A 238 6.62 16.00 9.93
CA ASP A 238 7.71 15.70 10.86
C ASP A 238 8.73 16.85 10.85
N SER A 239 9.18 17.27 12.01
CA SER A 239 10.14 18.36 12.17
C SER A 239 11.53 17.99 11.63
N ASP A 240 11.87 16.69 11.64
CA ASP A 240 13.09 16.13 11.05
C ASP A 240 12.77 14.95 10.12
N ARG A 241 12.08 15.24 9.03
CA ARG A 241 11.67 14.23 8.05
C ARG A 241 12.82 13.36 7.56
N LEU A 242 13.97 13.97 7.24
CA LEU A 242 15.12 13.21 6.73
C LEU A 242 15.69 12.29 7.81
N GLY A 243 15.89 12.78 9.03
CA GLY A 243 16.39 12.00 10.16
C GLY A 243 15.43 10.84 10.49
N THR A 244 14.14 11.14 10.62
CA THR A 244 13.10 10.17 11.00
C THR A 244 13.00 9.01 10.00
N PHE A 245 12.83 9.30 8.71
CA PHE A 245 12.72 8.23 7.70
C PHE A 245 14.06 7.53 7.43
N SER A 246 15.20 8.24 7.54
CA SER A 246 16.55 7.62 7.47
C SER A 246 16.80 6.63 8.59
N TYR A 247 16.35 6.95 9.81
CA TYR A 247 16.43 6.03 10.94
C TYR A 247 15.64 4.76 10.66
N VAL A 248 14.37 4.89 10.26
CA VAL A 248 13.51 3.75 9.92
C VAL A 248 14.12 2.90 8.80
N ALA A 249 14.57 3.52 7.70
CA ALA A 249 15.18 2.78 6.58
C ALA A 249 16.39 1.95 7.03
N ARG A 250 17.28 2.53 7.84
CA ARG A 250 18.45 1.83 8.40
C ARG A 250 18.06 0.67 9.32
N GLU A 251 17.09 0.89 10.19
CA GLU A 251 16.62 -0.14 11.12
C GLU A 251 15.91 -1.31 10.43
N LEU A 252 15.14 -1.02 9.35
CA LEU A 252 14.55 -2.06 8.51
C LEU A 252 15.62 -2.84 7.72
N GLY A 253 16.64 -2.15 7.22
CA GLY A 253 17.78 -2.78 6.56
C GLY A 253 18.55 -3.73 7.48
N LYS A 254 18.82 -3.33 8.72
CA LYS A 254 19.45 -4.21 9.75
C LYS A 254 18.65 -5.48 10.03
N ARG A 255 17.32 -5.42 9.90
CA ARG A 255 16.41 -6.56 10.06
C ARG A 255 16.35 -7.46 8.83
N GLY A 256 16.98 -7.07 7.73
CA GLY A 256 16.99 -7.83 6.48
C GLY A 256 15.64 -7.91 5.78
N LEU A 257 14.75 -6.90 5.92
CA LEU A 257 13.46 -6.91 5.22
C LEU A 257 13.63 -7.17 3.73
N GLY A 258 12.73 -7.96 3.17
CA GLY A 258 12.75 -8.37 1.76
C GLY A 258 12.69 -7.19 0.78
N TRP A 259 11.94 -6.13 1.14
CA TRP A 259 11.88 -4.89 0.34
C TRP A 259 11.33 -3.71 1.14
N MET A 260 11.67 -2.52 0.66
CA MET A 260 11.05 -1.27 1.08
C MET A 260 10.41 -0.59 -0.14
N ALA A 261 9.22 -0.01 0.05
CA ALA A 261 8.57 0.82 -0.94
C ALA A 261 8.44 2.25 -0.41
N ALA A 262 8.76 3.25 -1.22
CA ALA A 262 8.52 4.64 -0.87
C ALA A 262 7.58 5.31 -1.87
N ARG A 263 6.53 5.93 -1.32
CA ARG A 263 5.60 6.77 -2.08
C ARG A 263 6.10 8.21 -2.05
N GLU A 264 6.61 8.66 -3.18
CA GLU A 264 7.06 10.03 -3.36
C GLU A 264 6.56 10.55 -4.70
N ALA A 265 5.59 11.47 -4.70
CA ALA A 265 5.09 12.06 -5.92
C ALA A 265 6.24 12.58 -6.79
N GLN A 266 6.29 12.15 -8.06
CA GLN A 266 7.18 12.71 -9.07
C GLN A 266 6.60 14.07 -9.46
N ILE A 267 7.00 15.12 -8.75
CA ILE A 267 6.54 16.49 -9.02
C ILE A 267 7.49 17.10 -10.04
N GLY A 268 7.08 17.07 -11.31
CA GLY A 268 7.66 17.95 -12.32
C GLY A 268 7.09 19.37 -12.16
N PRO A 269 7.74 20.40 -12.71
CA PRO A 269 7.26 21.79 -12.64
C PRO A 269 5.85 21.98 -13.22
N GLU A 270 5.36 21.04 -14.02
CA GLU A 270 4.04 21.07 -14.66
C GLU A 270 3.04 20.09 -14.03
N THR A 271 3.43 19.33 -13.00
CA THR A 271 2.56 18.32 -12.42
C THR A 271 1.59 18.97 -11.46
N GLN A 272 0.35 19.11 -11.88
CA GLN A 272 -0.74 19.52 -11.01
C GLN A 272 -1.10 18.36 -10.07
N LEU A 273 -0.67 18.43 -8.82
CA LEU A 273 -1.10 17.47 -7.79
C LEU A 273 -2.57 17.72 -7.49
N VAL A 274 -3.35 16.66 -7.45
CA VAL A 274 -4.74 16.71 -7.03
C VAL A 274 -4.96 15.81 -5.81
N ASP A 275 -5.84 16.22 -4.91
CA ASP A 275 -6.29 15.38 -3.81
C ASP A 275 -7.21 14.23 -4.31
N SER A 276 -7.69 13.40 -3.39
CA SER A 276 -8.61 12.31 -3.71
C SER A 276 -9.96 12.77 -4.31
N GLN A 277 -10.23 14.07 -4.28
CA GLN A 277 -11.42 14.71 -4.83
C GLN A 277 -11.14 15.47 -6.14
N GLY A 278 -9.90 15.36 -6.68
CA GLY A 278 -9.49 16.02 -7.91
C GLY A 278 -9.19 17.52 -7.78
N ARG A 279 -9.10 18.06 -6.55
CA ARG A 279 -8.80 19.48 -6.32
C ARG A 279 -7.29 19.72 -6.39
N PRO A 280 -6.83 20.82 -7.01
CA PRO A 280 -5.42 21.18 -7.02
C PRO A 280 -4.85 21.27 -5.60
N ARG A 281 -3.69 20.66 -5.38
CA ARG A 281 -2.88 20.83 -4.16
C ARG A 281 -1.71 21.73 -4.46
N GLU A 282 -1.43 22.66 -3.56
CA GLU A 282 -0.13 23.32 -3.56
C GLU A 282 0.95 22.28 -3.27
N ALA A 283 1.85 22.10 -4.23
CA ALA A 283 3.02 21.26 -4.02
C ALA A 283 3.92 21.94 -2.99
N GLN A 284 3.94 21.44 -1.76
CA GLN A 284 5.09 21.72 -0.93
C GLN A 284 6.29 21.04 -1.60
N HIS A 285 7.24 21.84 -2.11
CA HIS A 285 8.47 21.36 -2.74
C HIS A 285 9.36 20.69 -1.70
N LYS A 286 8.99 19.49 -1.30
CA LYS A 286 9.86 18.62 -0.49
C LYS A 286 10.72 17.84 -1.47
N GLU A 287 12.02 17.93 -1.34
CA GLU A 287 12.93 17.09 -2.12
C GLU A 287 12.66 15.61 -1.89
N SER A 288 12.84 14.81 -2.96
CA SER A 288 12.78 13.35 -2.84
C SER A 288 13.95 12.86 -1.98
N ILE A 289 13.64 12.01 -1.01
CA ILE A 289 14.65 11.34 -0.18
C ILE A 289 14.72 9.82 -0.47
N GLY A 290 13.93 9.35 -1.42
CA GLY A 290 13.90 7.93 -1.83
C GLY A 290 15.28 7.35 -2.12
N PRO A 291 16.16 8.02 -2.88
CA PRO A 291 17.52 7.52 -3.11
C PRO A 291 18.33 7.36 -1.82
N VAL A 292 18.20 8.30 -0.86
CA VAL A 292 18.85 8.19 0.46
C VAL A 292 18.28 7.00 1.25
N LEU A 293 16.96 6.83 1.23
CA LEU A 293 16.31 5.70 1.92
C LEU A 293 16.73 4.36 1.31
N LYS A 294 16.83 4.28 -0.02
CA LYS A 294 17.33 3.08 -0.71
C LYS A 294 18.74 2.71 -0.27
N GLU A 295 19.64 3.68 -0.23
CA GLU A 295 21.05 3.47 0.20
C GLU A 295 21.11 2.97 1.65
N LEU A 296 20.39 3.63 2.55
CA LEU A 296 20.38 3.30 3.97
C LEU A 296 19.70 1.94 4.27
N PHE A 297 18.69 1.59 3.50
CA PHE A 297 18.01 0.30 3.58
C PHE A 297 18.91 -0.84 3.10
N GLY A 298 19.63 -0.63 2.01
CA GLY A 298 20.61 -1.59 1.47
C GLY A 298 20.02 -2.84 0.83
N GLY A 299 18.69 -2.93 0.70
CA GLY A 299 17.94 -4.01 0.06
C GLY A 299 17.12 -3.55 -1.14
N PRO A 300 16.29 -4.43 -1.73
CA PRO A 300 15.42 -4.10 -2.85
C PRO A 300 14.46 -2.94 -2.54
N PHE A 301 14.40 -1.95 -3.44
CA PHE A 301 13.62 -0.73 -3.26
C PHE A 301 12.62 -0.53 -4.40
N ILE A 302 11.35 -0.32 -4.02
CA ILE A 302 10.25 -0.06 -4.95
C ILE A 302 9.89 1.43 -4.91
N ALA A 303 10.10 2.14 -6.02
CA ALA A 303 9.63 3.52 -6.15
C ALA A 303 8.15 3.55 -6.54
N ASN A 304 7.39 4.48 -5.95
CA ASN A 304 5.95 4.59 -6.18
C ASN A 304 5.51 6.05 -6.35
N GLU A 305 4.46 6.23 -7.14
CA GLU A 305 3.70 7.44 -7.43
C GLU A 305 4.23 8.31 -8.57
N GLY A 306 3.35 8.56 -9.55
CA GLY A 306 3.56 9.51 -10.64
C GLY A 306 4.46 9.04 -11.78
N PHE A 307 4.85 7.77 -11.81
CA PHE A 307 5.69 7.24 -12.88
C PHE A 307 4.90 7.02 -14.18
N THR A 308 5.51 7.42 -15.30
CA THR A 308 5.23 6.93 -16.66
C THR A 308 6.15 5.77 -16.99
N PHE A 309 5.95 5.12 -18.14
CA PHE A 309 6.88 4.11 -18.64
C PHE A 309 8.32 4.65 -18.74
N GLU A 310 8.49 5.82 -19.36
CA GLU A 310 9.79 6.45 -19.58
C GLU A 310 10.49 6.84 -18.29
N SER A 311 9.74 7.48 -17.35
CA SER A 311 10.32 7.89 -16.08
C SER A 311 10.67 6.70 -15.18
N ALA A 312 9.92 5.60 -15.27
CA ALA A 312 10.22 4.36 -14.58
C ALA A 312 11.50 3.69 -15.13
N GLN A 313 11.62 3.58 -16.46
CA GLN A 313 12.83 3.08 -17.11
C GLN A 313 14.07 3.91 -16.71
N LYS A 314 13.92 5.23 -16.68
CA LYS A 314 15.00 6.14 -16.24
C LYS A 314 15.38 5.89 -14.79
N ALA A 315 14.41 5.74 -13.89
CA ALA A 315 14.68 5.50 -12.46
C ALA A 315 15.45 4.19 -12.23
N LEU A 316 15.11 3.12 -12.98
CA LEU A 316 15.84 1.86 -12.96
C LEU A 316 17.26 2.00 -13.52
N ALA A 317 17.40 2.67 -14.66
CA ALA A 317 18.69 2.87 -15.32
C ALA A 317 19.66 3.70 -14.46
N GLU A 318 19.16 4.68 -13.72
CA GLU A 318 19.92 5.52 -12.80
C GLU A 318 20.16 4.85 -11.42
N GLY A 319 19.67 3.63 -11.21
CA GLY A 319 19.81 2.91 -9.93
C GLY A 319 19.01 3.50 -8.78
N LYS A 320 18.06 4.40 -9.06
CA LYS A 320 17.20 5.05 -8.04
C LYS A 320 16.13 4.12 -7.48
N ALA A 321 15.78 3.06 -8.21
CA ALA A 321 14.85 2.01 -7.80
C ALA A 321 15.27 0.67 -8.39
N ASP A 322 14.78 -0.42 -7.79
CA ASP A 322 14.96 -1.79 -8.29
C ASP A 322 13.70 -2.29 -9.00
N ALA A 323 12.54 -1.75 -8.62
CA ALA A 323 11.24 -1.94 -9.27
C ALA A 323 10.41 -0.65 -9.14
N VAL A 324 9.36 -0.53 -9.95
CA VAL A 324 8.46 0.63 -9.94
C VAL A 324 7.01 0.18 -9.79
N ALA A 325 6.28 0.82 -8.87
CA ALA A 325 4.89 0.53 -8.62
C ALA A 325 3.97 1.53 -9.33
N PHE A 326 2.96 0.99 -10.04
CA PHE A 326 1.97 1.74 -10.79
C PHE A 326 0.59 1.54 -10.18
N GLY A 327 -0.10 2.65 -9.91
CA GLY A 327 -1.45 2.66 -9.34
C GLY A 327 -2.53 2.82 -10.41
N LYS A 328 -2.89 4.05 -10.74
CA LYS A 328 -4.00 4.38 -11.67
C LYS A 328 -3.87 3.68 -13.02
N LEU A 329 -2.66 3.47 -13.50
CA LEU A 329 -2.43 2.75 -14.75
C LEU A 329 -2.91 1.29 -14.65
N PHE A 330 -2.67 0.58 -13.55
CA PHE A 330 -3.21 -0.77 -13.35
C PHE A 330 -4.73 -0.80 -13.11
N ILE A 331 -5.34 0.29 -12.62
CA ILE A 331 -6.80 0.34 -12.53
C ILE A 331 -7.42 0.15 -13.92
N ALA A 332 -6.97 0.95 -14.89
CA ALA A 332 -7.56 1.00 -16.22
C ALA A 332 -6.96 -0.01 -17.22
N ASN A 333 -5.81 -0.59 -16.93
CA ASN A 333 -5.10 -1.51 -17.82
C ASN A 333 -4.79 -2.81 -17.08
N PRO A 334 -5.68 -3.80 -17.12
CA PRO A 334 -5.42 -5.11 -16.50
C PRO A 334 -4.18 -5.81 -17.09
N ASP A 335 -3.86 -5.54 -18.33
CA ASP A 335 -2.75 -6.01 -19.13
C ASP A 335 -1.61 -4.98 -19.28
N LEU A 336 -1.37 -4.16 -18.25
CA LEU A 336 -0.41 -3.05 -18.31
C LEU A 336 0.99 -3.49 -18.76
N VAL A 337 1.46 -4.65 -18.29
CA VAL A 337 2.78 -5.18 -18.64
C VAL A 337 2.89 -5.42 -20.14
N GLU A 338 1.86 -6.00 -20.77
CA GLU A 338 1.80 -6.25 -22.20
C GLU A 338 1.70 -4.94 -22.99
N ARG A 339 0.88 -3.98 -22.53
CA ARG A 339 0.78 -2.65 -23.15
C ARG A 339 2.13 -1.93 -23.16
N PHE A 340 2.84 -1.96 -22.07
CA PHE A 340 4.18 -1.40 -21.98
C PHE A 340 5.17 -2.11 -22.93
N ALA A 341 5.15 -3.45 -22.97
CA ALA A 341 6.04 -4.22 -23.84
C ALA A 341 5.79 -3.96 -25.33
N ARG A 342 4.54 -3.72 -25.71
CA ARG A 342 4.13 -3.44 -27.09
C ARG A 342 4.04 -1.96 -27.44
N HIS A 343 4.34 -1.05 -26.50
CA HIS A 343 4.09 0.38 -26.65
C HIS A 343 2.65 0.69 -27.09
N ALA A 344 1.69 -0.11 -26.61
CA ALA A 344 0.28 0.00 -26.97
C ALA A 344 -0.41 1.15 -26.23
N PRO A 345 -1.49 1.73 -26.79
CA PRO A 345 -2.26 2.76 -26.14
C PRO A 345 -2.80 2.29 -24.79
N LEU A 346 -2.77 3.20 -23.79
CA LEU A 346 -3.32 2.95 -22.47
C LEU A 346 -4.80 3.35 -22.43
N ASN A 347 -5.61 2.58 -21.71
CA ASN A 347 -6.99 2.97 -21.40
C ASN A 347 -7.01 4.18 -20.45
N ALA A 348 -7.94 5.09 -20.67
CA ALA A 348 -8.21 6.16 -19.72
C ALA A 348 -8.92 5.62 -18.47
N TRP A 349 -8.52 6.08 -17.29
CA TRP A 349 -9.19 5.73 -16.04
C TRP A 349 -10.40 6.63 -15.78
N ASP A 350 -11.43 6.07 -15.16
CA ASP A 350 -12.59 6.81 -14.66
C ASP A 350 -12.52 6.93 -13.13
N THR A 351 -12.19 8.13 -12.64
CA THR A 351 -12.05 8.41 -11.21
C THR A 351 -13.36 8.22 -10.44
N GLY A 352 -14.51 8.38 -11.10
CA GLY A 352 -15.84 8.17 -10.51
C GLY A 352 -16.08 6.72 -10.08
N THR A 353 -15.34 5.76 -10.65
CA THR A 353 -15.47 4.32 -10.36
C THR A 353 -14.39 3.79 -9.39
N PHE A 354 -13.47 4.61 -8.93
CA PHE A 354 -12.35 4.13 -8.09
C PHE A 354 -12.82 3.47 -6.80
N TYR A 355 -13.82 4.03 -6.14
CA TYR A 355 -14.27 3.61 -4.81
C TYR A 355 -15.72 3.13 -4.76
N SER A 356 -16.38 2.96 -5.91
CA SER A 356 -17.79 2.57 -5.98
C SER A 356 -18.12 1.91 -7.30
N GLY A 357 -19.27 1.24 -7.40
CA GLY A 357 -19.88 0.85 -8.67
C GLY A 357 -19.66 -0.59 -9.13
N GLY A 358 -19.62 -1.59 -8.27
CA GLY A 358 -19.62 -3.00 -8.68
C GLY A 358 -18.54 -3.33 -9.73
N GLU A 359 -18.94 -3.92 -10.86
CA GLU A 359 -18.04 -4.33 -11.95
C GLU A 359 -17.47 -3.17 -12.74
N LYS A 360 -18.26 -2.09 -12.91
CA LYS A 360 -17.87 -0.94 -13.73
C LYS A 360 -16.62 -0.26 -13.18
N GLY A 361 -15.64 -0.05 -14.06
CA GLY A 361 -14.35 0.55 -13.72
C GLY A 361 -13.52 -0.31 -12.78
N TYR A 362 -13.84 -1.60 -12.67
CA TYR A 362 -13.14 -2.56 -11.84
C TYR A 362 -12.64 -3.76 -12.64
N VAL A 363 -13.54 -4.52 -13.24
CA VAL A 363 -13.22 -5.73 -14.04
C VAL A 363 -13.59 -5.62 -15.52
N ASP A 364 -14.18 -4.51 -15.94
CA ASP A 364 -14.71 -4.27 -17.30
C ASP A 364 -13.78 -3.46 -18.22
N TYR A 365 -12.60 -3.04 -17.76
CA TYR A 365 -11.62 -2.39 -18.63
C TYR A 365 -11.11 -3.35 -19.70
N PRO A 366 -11.07 -2.93 -20.98
CA PRO A 366 -10.68 -3.81 -22.07
C PRO A 366 -9.18 -4.14 -22.02
N ALA A 367 -8.85 -5.41 -22.15
CA ALA A 367 -7.50 -5.88 -22.47
C ALA A 367 -7.21 -5.70 -23.97
N LEU A 368 -5.93 -5.74 -24.34
CA LEU A 368 -5.51 -5.83 -25.75
C LEU A 368 -6.13 -7.07 -26.35
N GLN A 369 -6.69 -6.92 -27.55
CA GLN A 369 -7.11 -8.10 -28.33
C GLN A 369 -5.84 -8.88 -28.69
N THR A 370 -5.76 -10.12 -28.27
CA THR A 370 -4.77 -11.06 -28.79
C THR A 370 -5.17 -11.31 -30.25
N ASP A 371 -4.36 -10.84 -31.20
CA ASP A 371 -4.48 -11.22 -32.62
C ASP A 371 -4.25 -12.74 -32.75
N LEU A 372 -5.30 -13.52 -32.50
CA LEU A 372 -5.33 -14.96 -32.82
C LEU A 372 -5.18 -15.21 -34.32
N ALA A 373 -5.27 -14.16 -35.15
CA ALA A 373 -5.09 -14.23 -36.60
C ALA A 373 -3.60 -14.35 -37.02
N ALA A 374 -2.63 -13.93 -36.19
CA ALA A 374 -1.21 -14.01 -36.57
C ALA A 374 -0.57 -15.39 -36.29
N ALA A 375 -1.19 -16.24 -35.48
CA ALA A 375 -0.68 -17.57 -35.14
C ALA A 375 -1.12 -18.67 -36.16
N ALA A 376 -2.01 -18.33 -37.08
CA ALA A 376 -2.55 -19.30 -38.07
C ALA A 376 -1.88 -19.22 -39.45
N ILE A 377 -0.83 -18.39 -39.61
CA ILE A 377 -0.11 -18.28 -40.89
C ILE A 377 1.40 -18.45 -40.62
N MET A 378 1.81 -19.66 -40.31
CA MET A 378 3.12 -20.17 -40.63
C MET A 378 2.93 -21.60 -41.16
N PRO A 379 3.39 -21.86 -42.40
CA PRO A 379 3.27 -23.14 -43.07
C PRO A 379 4.18 -24.21 -42.45
#